data_302e7063c1c2708fbf3bf121c3cc5150
#
_entry.id   302e7063c1c2708fbf3bf121c3cc5150
#
_cell.length_a   1.000
_cell.length_b   1.000
_cell.length_c   1.000
_cell.angle_alpha   90.00
_cell.angle_beta   90.00
_cell.angle_gamma   90.00
#
_symmetry.space_group_name_H-M   'P 1'
#
loop_
_entity.id
_entity.type
_entity.pdbx_description
1 polymer ?
#
loop_
_entity_poly.entity_id
_entity_poly.type
_entity_poly.pdbx_seq_one_letter_code
_entity_poly.pdbx_strand_id
1 'polypeptide(L)'
;SNTIIQSNVTIESNVKIGANCVLFSGSRIGTDGFGYAPDEDGSWSKIPQTGGVIIEDNVHIGANTTIDCGAIDNTIIKTGVKIDNLVHIAHNCEIGENTIIAAMAGFAGSSKIGKGCMIGGGARIGPNISIADKTVISPTTPIARSIKKEGQRFTGAIPPLNHKDWLKFAVKFMIRKGMK
;
A
#
# COMPACT_ATOMS: atom_id res chain seq x y z
N SER A 1 21.13 7.55 13.78
CA SER A 1 20.37 7.08 14.90
C SER A 1 19.27 8.05 15.21
N ASN A 2 18.78 8.28 16.44
CA ASN A 2 17.59 9.09 16.79
C ASN A 2 16.25 8.50 16.26
N THR A 3 16.20 7.22 15.93
CA THR A 3 14.96 6.54 15.58
C THR A 3 14.18 6.20 16.85
N ILE A 4 12.87 6.49 16.83
CA ILE A 4 11.94 6.25 17.94
C ILE A 4 11.05 5.05 17.60
N ILE A 5 11.02 4.06 18.49
CA ILE A 5 10.17 2.88 18.38
C ILE A 5 9.22 2.90 19.58
N GLN A 6 7.93 3.03 19.31
CA GLN A 6 6.90 3.07 20.35
C GLN A 6 6.49 1.68 20.84
N SER A 7 5.58 1.62 21.80
CA SER A 7 5.12 0.38 22.43
C SER A 7 4.49 -0.59 21.42
N ASN A 8 4.71 -1.89 21.64
CA ASN A 8 4.12 -2.98 20.84
C ASN A 8 4.47 -2.98 19.35
N VAL A 9 5.51 -2.27 18.93
CA VAL A 9 6.08 -2.41 17.59
C VAL A 9 6.77 -3.76 17.48
N THR A 10 6.51 -4.50 16.40
CA THR A 10 7.22 -5.73 16.07
C THR A 10 8.11 -5.51 14.86
N ILE A 11 9.37 -5.89 14.97
CA ILE A 11 10.35 -5.83 13.88
C ILE A 11 10.91 -7.24 13.72
N GLU A 12 10.65 -7.83 12.56
CA GLU A 12 11.08 -9.19 12.24
C GLU A 12 12.55 -9.23 11.78
N SER A 13 13.04 -10.43 11.49
CA SER A 13 14.39 -10.61 10.95
C SER A 13 14.54 -9.95 9.58
N ASN A 14 15.78 -9.63 9.17
CA ASN A 14 16.11 -8.99 7.89
C ASN A 14 15.49 -7.60 7.67
N VAL A 15 15.10 -6.88 8.73
CA VAL A 15 14.64 -5.50 8.66
C VAL A 15 15.81 -4.55 8.93
N LYS A 16 15.97 -3.55 8.06
CA LYS A 16 16.94 -2.45 8.22
C LYS A 16 16.19 -1.13 8.35
N ILE A 17 16.51 -0.33 9.37
CA ILE A 17 15.85 0.96 9.63
C ILE A 17 16.92 2.04 9.73
N GLY A 18 16.70 3.10 8.97
CA GLY A 18 17.54 4.29 8.91
C GLY A 18 17.48 5.18 10.15
N ALA A 19 17.95 6.39 10.00
CA ALA A 19 18.01 7.42 11.04
C ALA A 19 16.75 8.28 11.09
N ASN A 20 16.45 8.85 12.26
CA ASN A 20 15.36 9.80 12.49
C ASN A 20 13.98 9.26 12.10
N CYS A 21 13.77 7.95 12.17
CA CYS A 21 12.48 7.31 11.91
C CYS A 21 11.59 7.32 13.15
N VAL A 22 10.28 7.25 12.95
CA VAL A 22 9.32 7.06 14.03
C VAL A 22 8.38 5.90 13.66
N LEU A 23 8.40 4.84 14.46
CA LEU A 23 7.49 3.72 14.34
C LEU A 23 6.47 3.81 15.47
N PHE A 24 5.22 4.07 15.09
CA PHE A 24 4.13 4.25 16.05
C PHE A 24 3.60 2.91 16.57
N SER A 25 2.92 2.98 17.71
CA SER A 25 2.49 1.82 18.49
C SER A 25 1.75 0.78 17.65
N GLY A 26 2.09 -0.47 17.84
CA GLY A 26 1.43 -1.61 17.20
C GLY A 26 1.81 -1.86 15.75
N SER A 27 2.66 -1.06 15.12
CA SER A 27 3.11 -1.34 13.74
C SER A 27 3.89 -2.66 13.65
N ARG A 28 3.77 -3.36 12.52
CA ARG A 28 4.41 -4.65 12.23
C ARG A 28 5.28 -4.53 10.99
N ILE A 29 6.57 -4.78 11.12
CA ILE A 29 7.56 -4.59 10.06
C ILE A 29 8.27 -5.91 9.78
N GLY A 30 8.15 -6.39 8.55
CA GLY A 30 8.84 -7.59 8.08
C GLY A 30 8.06 -8.89 8.25
N THR A 31 6.74 -8.82 8.49
CA THR A 31 5.87 -10.01 8.48
C THR A 31 5.91 -10.70 7.12
N ASP A 32 5.71 -12.01 7.09
CA ASP A 32 5.64 -12.76 5.83
C ASP A 32 4.54 -12.22 4.92
N GLY A 33 4.86 -12.01 3.66
CA GLY A 33 3.89 -11.69 2.63
C GLY A 33 2.92 -12.84 2.36
N PHE A 34 1.76 -12.53 1.80
CA PHE A 34 0.75 -13.51 1.41
C PHE A 34 1.18 -14.23 0.12
N GLY A 35 1.93 -15.30 0.27
CA GLY A 35 2.42 -16.13 -0.83
C GLY A 35 2.03 -17.60 -0.62
N TYR A 36 1.20 -18.14 -1.53
CA TYR A 36 0.77 -19.54 -1.52
C TYR A 36 0.68 -20.09 -2.94
N ALA A 37 1.03 -21.36 -3.12
CA ALA A 37 0.85 -22.11 -4.36
C ALA A 37 -0.21 -23.21 -4.15
N PRO A 38 -1.07 -23.47 -5.14
CA PRO A 38 -2.02 -24.58 -5.06
C PRO A 38 -1.29 -25.90 -5.24
N ASP A 39 -1.63 -26.87 -4.41
CA ASP A 39 -1.22 -28.26 -4.53
C ASP A 39 -2.21 -29.06 -5.39
N GLU A 40 -1.83 -30.26 -5.81
CA GLU A 40 -2.65 -31.13 -6.69
C GLU A 40 -3.99 -31.52 -6.06
N ASP A 41 -4.07 -31.59 -4.71
CA ASP A 41 -5.28 -31.91 -3.96
C ASP A 41 -6.19 -30.70 -3.70
N GLY A 42 -5.79 -29.51 -4.19
CA GLY A 42 -6.51 -28.25 -3.99
C GLY A 42 -6.19 -27.53 -2.67
N SER A 43 -5.27 -28.04 -1.88
CA SER A 43 -4.73 -27.35 -0.71
C SER A 43 -3.74 -26.23 -1.09
N TRP A 44 -3.26 -25.47 -0.11
CA TRP A 44 -2.35 -24.33 -0.34
C TRP A 44 -1.05 -24.54 0.42
N SER A 45 0.05 -24.65 -0.31
CA SER A 45 1.41 -24.66 0.25
C SER A 45 1.95 -23.24 0.37
N LYS A 46 2.48 -22.91 1.55
CA LYS A 46 3.10 -21.61 1.81
C LYS A 46 4.39 -21.45 1.04
N ILE A 47 4.53 -20.35 0.31
CA ILE A 47 5.78 -19.95 -0.33
C ILE A 47 6.63 -19.20 0.70
N PRO A 48 7.85 -19.68 1.03
CA PRO A 48 8.73 -18.99 1.96
C PRO A 48 9.02 -17.56 1.54
N GLN A 49 9.00 -16.64 2.50
CA GLN A 49 9.33 -15.23 2.30
C GLN A 49 10.74 -14.99 2.89
N THR A 50 11.74 -14.93 2.04
CA THR A 50 13.16 -14.90 2.45
C THR A 50 13.81 -13.53 2.36
N GLY A 51 13.12 -12.56 1.75
CA GLY A 51 13.57 -11.18 1.68
C GLY A 51 13.43 -10.43 2.99
N GLY A 52 13.56 -9.13 2.95
CA GLY A 52 13.49 -8.27 4.12
C GLY A 52 12.70 -6.99 3.86
N VAL A 53 12.86 -6.03 4.77
CA VAL A 53 12.36 -4.67 4.64
C VAL A 53 13.51 -3.69 4.82
N ILE A 54 13.59 -2.69 3.95
CA ILE A 54 14.50 -1.56 4.08
C ILE A 54 13.66 -0.30 4.28
N ILE A 55 13.81 0.34 5.43
CA ILE A 55 13.26 1.65 5.75
C ILE A 55 14.42 2.63 5.78
N GLU A 56 14.41 3.60 4.87
CA GLU A 56 15.44 4.63 4.80
C GLU A 56 15.22 5.71 5.89
N ASP A 57 15.94 6.83 5.79
CA ASP A 57 15.95 7.88 6.82
C ASP A 57 14.65 8.72 6.84
N ASN A 58 14.35 9.30 7.98
CA ASN A 58 13.24 10.25 8.17
C ASN A 58 11.85 9.70 7.84
N VAL A 59 11.64 8.39 7.94
CA VAL A 59 10.35 7.72 7.69
C VAL A 59 9.51 7.68 8.96
N HIS A 60 8.20 7.95 8.82
CA HIS A 60 7.22 7.75 9.89
C HIS A 60 6.24 6.66 9.48
N ILE A 61 5.98 5.71 10.38
CA ILE A 61 5.07 4.59 10.16
C ILE A 61 4.00 4.61 11.23
N GLY A 62 2.76 4.87 10.83
CA GLY A 62 1.60 5.02 11.71
C GLY A 62 1.23 3.76 12.48
N ALA A 63 0.38 3.95 13.49
CA ALA A 63 -0.03 2.89 14.39
C ALA A 63 -0.76 1.74 13.66
N ASN A 64 -0.47 0.51 14.04
CA ASN A 64 -1.05 -0.72 13.47
C ASN A 64 -0.87 -0.83 11.93
N THR A 65 0.07 -0.13 11.35
CA THR A 65 0.47 -0.31 9.95
C THR A 65 1.30 -1.58 9.82
N THR A 66 1.08 -2.32 8.73
CA THR A 66 1.80 -3.57 8.42
C THR A 66 2.61 -3.40 7.14
N ILE A 67 3.88 -3.80 7.19
CA ILE A 67 4.79 -3.81 6.03
C ILE A 67 5.38 -5.21 5.92
N ASP A 68 4.99 -5.94 4.89
CA ASP A 68 5.47 -7.29 4.67
C ASP A 68 6.90 -7.30 4.10
N CYS A 69 7.66 -8.32 4.44
CA CYS A 69 8.96 -8.56 3.81
C CYS A 69 8.78 -8.97 2.34
N GLY A 70 9.80 -8.81 1.55
CA GLY A 70 9.78 -9.30 0.18
C GLY A 70 9.89 -10.82 0.10
N ALA A 71 9.41 -11.41 -0.98
CA ALA A 71 9.50 -12.85 -1.19
C ALA A 71 10.97 -13.33 -1.33
N ILE A 72 11.77 -12.61 -2.10
CA ILE A 72 13.22 -12.83 -2.30
C ILE A 72 13.96 -11.50 -2.09
N ASP A 73 13.59 -10.47 -2.85
CA ASP A 73 14.11 -9.11 -2.71
C ASP A 73 13.42 -8.40 -1.54
N ASN A 74 13.80 -7.15 -1.27
CA ASN A 74 13.25 -6.38 -0.16
C ASN A 74 12.00 -5.60 -0.54
N THR A 75 11.11 -5.37 0.43
CA THR A 75 10.17 -4.26 0.43
C THR A 75 10.91 -2.99 0.85
N ILE A 76 10.74 -1.87 0.15
CA ILE A 76 11.55 -0.67 0.32
C ILE A 76 10.69 0.56 0.59
N ILE A 77 10.96 1.23 1.69
CA ILE A 77 10.35 2.52 2.05
C ILE A 77 11.43 3.59 2.01
N LYS A 78 11.37 4.47 1.01
CA LYS A 78 12.40 5.48 0.75
C LYS A 78 12.36 6.64 1.75
N THR A 79 13.42 7.42 1.72
CA THR A 79 13.64 8.57 2.61
C THR A 79 12.45 9.53 2.64
N GLY A 80 12.09 9.98 3.83
CA GLY A 80 11.09 11.03 4.05
C GLY A 80 9.62 10.59 3.94
N VAL A 81 9.35 9.33 3.61
CA VAL A 81 7.98 8.80 3.49
C VAL A 81 7.22 8.93 4.81
N LYS A 82 5.94 9.31 4.73
CA LYS A 82 5.01 9.39 5.87
C LYS A 82 3.82 8.50 5.64
N ILE A 83 3.62 7.54 6.51
CA ILE A 83 2.56 6.53 6.44
C ILE A 83 1.68 6.71 7.68
N ASP A 84 0.40 6.88 7.45
CA ASP A 84 -0.62 7.00 8.50
C ASP A 84 -1.00 5.61 9.05
N ASN A 85 -1.97 5.58 9.93
CA ASN A 85 -2.40 4.40 10.66
C ASN A 85 -3.13 3.37 9.77
N LEU A 86 -3.05 2.09 10.15
CA LEU A 86 -3.80 1.00 9.50
C LEU A 86 -3.53 0.86 7.98
N VAL A 87 -2.37 1.27 7.52
CA VAL A 87 -1.93 1.06 6.14
C VAL A 87 -1.38 -0.36 6.00
N HIS A 88 -1.63 -1.00 4.85
CA HIS A 88 -1.00 -2.26 4.50
C HIS A 88 -0.11 -2.11 3.28
N ILE A 89 1.15 -2.48 3.40
CA ILE A 89 2.13 -2.54 2.30
C ILE A 89 2.58 -3.99 2.16
N ALA A 90 2.13 -4.63 1.08
CA ALA A 90 2.47 -6.02 0.81
C ALA A 90 3.91 -6.19 0.31
N HIS A 91 4.32 -7.45 0.17
CA HIS A 91 5.66 -7.87 -0.21
C HIS A 91 6.19 -7.22 -1.50
N ASN A 92 7.48 -6.94 -1.57
CA ASN A 92 8.18 -6.40 -2.73
C ASN A 92 7.67 -5.03 -3.23
N CYS A 93 6.91 -4.30 -2.41
CA CYS A 93 6.53 -2.93 -2.73
C CYS A 93 7.73 -1.98 -2.60
N GLU A 94 7.72 -0.93 -3.41
CA GLU A 94 8.66 0.19 -3.30
C GLU A 94 7.89 1.50 -3.19
N ILE A 95 8.09 2.25 -2.10
CA ILE A 95 7.47 3.55 -1.87
C ILE A 95 8.54 4.64 -2.03
N GLY A 96 8.37 5.49 -3.04
CA GLY A 96 9.30 6.54 -3.40
C GLY A 96 9.39 7.69 -2.39
N GLU A 97 10.49 8.39 -2.43
CA GLU A 97 10.88 9.46 -1.51
C GLU A 97 9.77 10.51 -1.29
N ASN A 98 9.62 10.97 -0.05
CA ASN A 98 8.68 12.03 0.33
C ASN A 98 7.23 11.77 -0.06
N THR A 99 6.85 10.52 -0.32
CA THR A 99 5.45 10.13 -0.54
C THR A 99 4.69 10.11 0.78
N ILE A 100 3.45 10.60 0.78
CA ILE A 100 2.56 10.55 1.93
C ILE A 100 1.38 9.62 1.67
N ILE A 101 1.03 8.82 2.66
CA ILE A 101 0.00 7.77 2.57
C ILE A 101 -0.94 7.94 3.75
N ALA A 102 -2.21 8.24 3.45
CA ALA A 102 -3.24 8.39 4.46
C ALA A 102 -3.81 7.02 4.91
N ALA A 103 -4.51 7.04 6.03
CA ALA A 103 -4.96 5.86 6.76
C ALA A 103 -5.75 4.85 5.89
N MET A 104 -5.64 3.58 6.24
CA MET A 104 -6.35 2.45 5.61
C MET A 104 -6.05 2.24 4.11
N ALA A 105 -5.06 2.92 3.53
CA ALA A 105 -4.62 2.62 2.17
C ALA A 105 -3.98 1.23 2.11
N GLY A 106 -4.14 0.54 0.97
CA GLY A 106 -3.60 -0.80 0.77
C GLY A 106 -2.83 -0.91 -0.54
N PHE A 107 -1.68 -1.56 -0.49
CA PHE A 107 -0.78 -1.78 -1.62
C PHE A 107 -0.59 -3.28 -1.81
N ALA A 108 -1.03 -3.80 -2.93
CA ALA A 108 -0.80 -5.19 -3.29
C ALA A 108 0.66 -5.41 -3.74
N GLY A 109 1.10 -6.66 -3.67
CA GLY A 109 2.49 -7.03 -3.89
C GLY A 109 3.12 -6.50 -5.17
N SER A 110 4.40 -6.20 -5.09
CA SER A 110 5.24 -5.73 -6.21
C SER A 110 4.80 -4.40 -6.84
N SER A 111 4.00 -3.59 -6.14
CA SER A 111 3.65 -2.25 -6.60
C SER A 111 4.77 -1.25 -6.33
N LYS A 112 4.98 -0.32 -7.27
CA LYS A 112 6.02 0.71 -7.19
C LYS A 112 5.40 2.09 -7.24
N ILE A 113 5.58 2.86 -6.18
CA ILE A 113 5.04 4.21 -6.05
C ILE A 113 6.17 5.21 -6.22
N GLY A 114 6.00 6.16 -7.13
CA GLY A 114 6.96 7.23 -7.39
C GLY A 114 7.16 8.17 -6.19
N LYS A 115 8.11 9.08 -6.32
CA LYS A 115 8.41 10.08 -5.29
C LYS A 115 7.37 11.20 -5.24
N GLY A 116 7.18 11.77 -4.05
CA GLY A 116 6.29 12.92 -3.83
C GLY A 116 4.82 12.65 -4.13
N CYS A 117 4.38 11.40 -4.11
CA CYS A 117 2.99 11.03 -4.30
C CYS A 117 2.14 11.35 -3.06
N MET A 118 0.85 11.55 -3.26
CA MET A 118 -0.14 11.71 -2.20
C MET A 118 -1.23 10.64 -2.35
N ILE A 119 -1.27 9.69 -1.44
CA ILE A 119 -2.19 8.56 -1.49
C ILE A 119 -3.30 8.76 -0.45
N GLY A 120 -4.52 8.97 -0.92
CA GLY A 120 -5.70 9.22 -0.09
C GLY A 120 -6.11 8.00 0.75
N GLY A 121 -6.77 8.27 1.87
CA GLY A 121 -7.21 7.22 2.80
C GLY A 121 -8.11 6.19 2.12
N GLY A 122 -7.91 4.92 2.46
CA GLY A 122 -8.68 3.82 1.87
C GLY A 122 -8.41 3.54 0.39
N ALA A 123 -7.47 4.22 -0.27
CA ALA A 123 -7.08 3.91 -1.64
C ALA A 123 -6.55 2.47 -1.74
N ARG A 124 -6.77 1.81 -2.87
CA ARG A 124 -6.33 0.44 -3.13
C ARG A 124 -5.47 0.38 -4.39
N ILE A 125 -4.22 -0.01 -4.24
CA ILE A 125 -3.28 -0.14 -5.35
C ILE A 125 -3.13 -1.62 -5.69
N GLY A 126 -3.41 -1.97 -6.93
CA GLY A 126 -3.34 -3.35 -7.43
C GLY A 126 -1.91 -3.88 -7.53
N PRO A 127 -1.75 -5.19 -7.75
CA PRO A 127 -0.44 -5.83 -7.83
C PRO A 127 0.33 -5.44 -9.11
N ASN A 128 1.66 -5.42 -9.01
CA ASN A 128 2.56 -5.15 -10.15
C ASN A 128 2.29 -3.82 -10.87
N ILE A 129 1.79 -2.82 -10.16
CA ILE A 129 1.46 -1.49 -10.70
C ILE A 129 2.59 -0.52 -10.39
N SER A 130 2.94 0.31 -11.38
CA SER A 130 3.84 1.45 -11.19
C SER A 130 3.06 2.76 -11.26
N ILE A 131 3.27 3.63 -10.29
CA ILE A 131 2.67 4.97 -10.21
C ILE A 131 3.78 6.00 -10.36
N ALA A 132 3.65 6.86 -11.37
CA ALA A 132 4.62 7.93 -11.64
C ALA A 132 4.70 8.96 -10.51
N ASP A 133 5.80 9.69 -10.46
CA ASP A 133 6.09 10.71 -9.46
C ASP A 133 4.97 11.77 -9.33
N LYS A 134 4.85 12.35 -8.15
CA LYS A 134 3.92 13.46 -7.84
C LYS A 134 2.46 13.17 -8.17
N THR A 135 2.08 11.90 -8.28
CA THR A 135 0.69 11.48 -8.51
C THR A 135 -0.13 11.66 -7.24
N VAL A 136 -1.35 12.17 -7.40
CA VAL A 136 -2.34 12.31 -6.32
C VAL A 136 -3.46 11.31 -6.53
N ILE A 137 -3.69 10.44 -5.57
CA ILE A 137 -4.81 9.49 -5.54
C ILE A 137 -5.80 9.93 -4.48
N SER A 138 -7.01 10.27 -4.89
CA SER A 138 -8.08 10.68 -3.98
C SER A 138 -8.50 9.52 -3.05
N PRO A 139 -9.11 9.79 -1.89
CA PRO A 139 -9.55 8.75 -0.98
C PRO A 139 -10.46 7.69 -1.64
N THR A 140 -10.39 6.45 -1.15
CA THR A 140 -11.19 5.29 -1.60
C THR A 140 -11.08 4.94 -3.09
N THR A 141 -10.07 5.47 -3.79
CA THR A 141 -9.87 5.25 -5.23
C THR A 141 -9.11 3.95 -5.48
N PRO A 142 -9.67 2.99 -6.24
CA PRO A 142 -8.94 1.82 -6.70
C PRO A 142 -8.12 2.13 -7.94
N ILE A 143 -6.84 1.73 -7.93
CA ILE A 143 -5.93 1.82 -9.08
C ILE A 143 -5.61 0.41 -9.55
N ALA A 144 -6.11 0.05 -10.73
CA ALA A 144 -5.94 -1.27 -11.34
C ALA A 144 -4.98 -1.28 -12.56
N ARG A 145 -4.35 -0.14 -12.88
CA ARG A 145 -3.39 -0.02 -13.99
C ARG A 145 -2.31 0.99 -13.65
N SER A 146 -1.11 0.77 -14.20
CA SER A 146 0.02 1.69 -14.00
C SER A 146 -0.27 3.10 -14.53
N ILE A 147 0.21 4.11 -13.80
CA ILE A 147 0.13 5.53 -14.14
C ILE A 147 1.51 5.95 -14.60
N LYS A 148 1.64 6.26 -15.89
CA LYS A 148 2.94 6.55 -16.53
C LYS A 148 3.32 8.03 -16.53
N LYS A 149 2.34 8.93 -16.42
CA LYS A 149 2.56 10.38 -16.47
C LYS A 149 2.56 10.96 -15.07
N GLU A 150 3.61 11.69 -14.73
CA GLU A 150 3.75 12.36 -13.43
C GLU A 150 2.73 13.49 -13.19
N GLY A 151 2.53 13.85 -11.93
CA GLY A 151 1.73 15.02 -11.52
C GLY A 151 0.23 14.90 -11.75
N GLN A 152 -0.28 13.72 -12.10
CA GLN A 152 -1.71 13.51 -12.35
C GLN A 152 -2.50 13.28 -11.06
N ARG A 153 -3.81 13.59 -11.11
CA ARG A 153 -4.77 13.27 -10.04
C ARG A 153 -5.79 12.26 -10.52
N PHE A 154 -6.06 11.25 -9.72
CA PHE A 154 -7.07 10.22 -9.98
C PHE A 154 -8.11 10.20 -8.88
N THR A 155 -9.37 10.12 -9.28
CA THR A 155 -10.53 10.00 -8.39
C THR A 155 -11.45 8.93 -8.94
N GLY A 156 -11.66 7.86 -8.18
CA GLY A 156 -12.49 6.71 -8.57
C GLY A 156 -13.67 6.44 -7.64
N ALA A 157 -13.81 7.21 -6.56
CA ALA A 157 -14.94 7.07 -5.66
C ALA A 157 -16.17 7.78 -6.23
N ILE A 158 -17.31 7.08 -6.24
CA ILE A 158 -18.60 7.69 -6.53
C ILE A 158 -19.10 8.36 -5.24
N PRO A 159 -19.49 9.65 -5.27
CA PRO A 159 -20.08 10.29 -4.11
C PRO A 159 -21.28 9.49 -3.58
N PRO A 160 -21.50 9.42 -2.27
CA PRO A 160 -22.65 8.71 -1.71
C PRO A 160 -23.95 9.35 -2.20
N LEU A 161 -24.86 8.51 -2.64
CA LEU A 161 -26.22 8.85 -3.01
C LEU A 161 -27.19 8.20 -2.03
N ASN A 162 -28.37 8.78 -1.81
CA ASN A 162 -29.41 8.01 -1.12
C ASN A 162 -29.75 6.75 -1.95
N HIS A 163 -30.26 5.71 -1.30
CA HIS A 163 -30.45 4.40 -1.92
C HIS A 163 -31.29 4.44 -3.21
N LYS A 164 -32.35 5.23 -3.22
CA LYS A 164 -33.26 5.37 -4.39
C LYS A 164 -32.54 5.98 -5.59
N ASP A 165 -31.70 6.99 -5.37
CA ASP A 165 -30.96 7.65 -6.44
C ASP A 165 -29.75 6.82 -6.87
N TRP A 166 -29.13 6.08 -5.94
CA TRP A 166 -28.10 5.09 -6.27
C TRP A 166 -28.63 3.99 -7.20
N LEU A 167 -29.81 3.44 -6.94
CA LEU A 167 -30.45 2.45 -7.82
C LEU A 167 -30.69 3.01 -9.23
N LYS A 168 -31.21 4.24 -9.35
CA LYS A 168 -31.39 4.87 -10.65
C LYS A 168 -30.06 5.08 -11.39
N PHE A 169 -29.02 5.51 -10.67
CA PHE A 169 -27.68 5.68 -11.23
C PHE A 169 -27.12 4.34 -11.71
N ALA A 170 -27.19 3.30 -10.89
CA ALA A 170 -26.67 1.97 -11.22
C ALA A 170 -27.34 1.40 -12.46
N VAL A 171 -28.69 1.47 -12.57
CA VAL A 171 -29.43 1.00 -13.74
C VAL A 171 -29.01 1.77 -15.01
N LYS A 172 -28.91 3.11 -14.95
CA LYS A 172 -28.47 3.91 -16.10
C LYS A 172 -27.04 3.58 -16.52
N PHE A 173 -26.15 3.33 -15.56
CA PHE A 173 -24.77 2.96 -15.83
C PHE A 173 -24.67 1.59 -16.53
N MET A 174 -25.43 0.59 -16.03
CA MET A 174 -25.46 -0.76 -16.60
C MET A 174 -26.03 -0.75 -18.03
N ILE A 175 -27.15 -0.06 -18.27
CA ILE A 175 -27.76 0.07 -19.61
C ILE A 175 -26.78 0.71 -20.59
N ARG A 176 -26.12 1.80 -20.19
CA ARG A 176 -25.16 2.52 -21.06
C ARG A 176 -23.93 1.70 -21.41
N LYS A 177 -23.56 0.72 -20.56
CA LYS A 177 -22.43 -0.19 -20.79
C LYS A 177 -22.84 -1.50 -21.48
N GLY A 178 -24.13 -1.68 -21.84
CA GLY A 178 -24.62 -2.92 -22.45
C GLY A 178 -24.54 -4.14 -21.52
N MET A 179 -24.45 -3.91 -20.23
CA MET A 179 -24.50 -4.98 -19.23
C MET A 179 -25.94 -5.41 -19.02
N LYS A 180 -26.26 -6.69 -19.32
CA LYS A 180 -27.55 -7.31 -19.04
C LYS A 180 -27.58 -7.90 -17.64
#